data_94d86ff27019a39da2d0dfaebd37c7a7
#
_entry.id   94d86ff27019a39da2d0dfaebd37c7a7
#
_cell.length_a   1.000
_cell.length_b   1.000
_cell.length_c   1.000
_cell.angle_alpha   90.00
_cell.angle_beta   90.00
_cell.angle_gamma   90.00
#
_symmetry.space_group_name_H-M   'P 1'
#
loop_
_entity.id
_entity.type
_entity.pdbx_description
1 polymer ?
#
loop_
_entity_poly.entity_id
_entity_poly.type
_entity_poly.pdbx_seq_one_letter_code
_entity_poly.pdbx_strand_id
1 'polypeptide(L)'
;MKQNVVSAALLICAGLAPLPAAFAQSASALPQSLLTPDKVESRIGTLEFKDGAPDKATLDKVYDHLDYTHALRAFADTLQGVSIQAMRKGLQSAGVKDNEVIVFSELMDAKSLFLTANADTVYIIGGLDLTKGPMVIEVPPDVLGTVQDAWFRWVIDVGAPGPDRGQGGKYLIVPPGYTGSLPEGGFNVAHAKTNHGVWFARAFLDNNDPKPVVERIKKFTKVYPYTAGGLGT
;
A
#
# COMPACT_ATOMS: atom_id res chain seq x y z
N MET A 1 45.60 -53.49 81.05
CA MET A 1 46.38 -52.23 81.03
C MET A 1 45.45 -51.04 80.75
N LYS A 2 45.34 -50.17 81.71
CA LYS A 2 44.46 -49.04 81.74
C LYS A 2 45.15 -47.84 81.07
N GLN A 3 44.54 -47.16 80.14
CA GLN A 3 44.93 -45.80 79.78
C GLN A 3 43.73 -44.90 79.77
N ASN A 4 43.80 -43.92 80.61
CA ASN A 4 42.86 -42.79 80.77
C ASN A 4 43.07 -41.82 79.64
N VAL A 5 41.94 -41.36 79.03
CA VAL A 5 41.96 -40.26 78.15
C VAL A 5 41.04 -39.12 78.78
N VAL A 6 41.70 -38.05 79.13
CA VAL A 6 41.09 -36.85 79.68
C VAL A 6 40.47 -36.09 78.57
N SER A 7 39.14 -35.82 78.65
CA SER A 7 38.43 -34.97 77.73
C SER A 7 38.55 -33.52 78.15
N ALA A 8 39.18 -32.71 77.35
CA ALA A 8 39.19 -31.26 77.45
C ALA A 8 37.97 -30.67 76.73
N ALA A 9 37.05 -30.07 77.45
CA ALA A 9 35.95 -29.36 76.89
C ALA A 9 36.41 -27.92 76.57
N LEU A 10 36.42 -27.57 75.31
CA LEU A 10 36.66 -26.22 74.83
C LEU A 10 35.32 -25.50 74.75
N LEU A 11 35.08 -24.52 75.62
CA LEU A 11 33.98 -23.57 75.52
C LEU A 11 34.30 -22.49 74.43
N ILE A 12 33.59 -22.56 73.30
CA ILE A 12 33.63 -21.50 72.29
C ILE A 12 32.49 -20.56 72.59
N CYS A 13 32.83 -19.42 73.21
CA CYS A 13 31.92 -18.26 73.25
C CYS A 13 31.83 -17.61 71.88
N ALA A 14 30.83 -17.98 71.07
CA ALA A 14 30.51 -17.27 69.85
C ALA A 14 29.86 -15.94 70.20
N GLY A 15 30.60 -14.88 70.05
CA GLY A 15 30.08 -13.52 70.13
C GLY A 15 29.08 -13.26 69.02
N LEU A 16 27.81 -13.05 69.32
CA LEU A 16 26.81 -12.49 68.41
C LEU A 16 27.19 -11.05 68.12
N ALA A 17 27.88 -10.84 66.99
CA ALA A 17 27.97 -9.48 66.43
C ALA A 17 26.58 -9.11 65.87
N PRO A 18 26.08 -7.91 66.16
CA PRO A 18 24.83 -7.47 65.56
C PRO A 18 25.05 -7.31 64.03
N LEU A 19 24.29 -8.07 63.23
CA LEU A 19 24.24 -7.84 61.80
C LEU A 19 23.77 -6.40 61.53
N PRO A 20 24.45 -5.63 60.66
CA PRO A 20 23.98 -4.31 60.33
C PRO A 20 22.58 -4.44 59.72
N ALA A 21 21.62 -3.74 60.30
CA ALA A 21 20.28 -3.62 59.76
C ALA A 21 20.42 -3.18 58.28
N ALA A 22 20.01 -4.01 57.38
CA ALA A 22 19.90 -3.62 55.99
C ALA A 22 18.98 -2.37 55.97
N PHE A 23 19.56 -1.25 55.62
CA PHE A 23 18.78 -0.02 55.39
C PHE A 23 17.88 -0.33 54.25
N ALA A 24 16.60 -0.60 54.51
CA ALA A 24 15.57 -0.55 53.51
C ALA A 24 15.61 0.87 52.95
N GLN A 25 16.11 1.01 51.74
CA GLN A 25 16.03 2.26 51.01
C GLN A 25 14.57 2.67 51.00
N SER A 26 14.24 3.73 51.71
CA SER A 26 12.89 4.27 51.73
C SER A 26 12.48 4.58 50.28
N ALA A 27 11.32 4.08 49.86
CA ALA A 27 10.75 4.31 48.54
C ALA A 27 10.47 5.77 48.17
N SER A 28 10.90 6.70 49.04
CA SER A 28 10.68 8.16 48.91
C SER A 28 11.72 8.90 48.07
N ALA A 29 12.60 8.17 47.34
CA ALA A 29 13.70 8.82 46.63
C ALA A 29 13.63 8.72 45.09
N LEU A 30 12.54 8.21 44.49
CA LEU A 30 12.40 8.26 43.04
C LEU A 30 11.96 9.68 42.59
N PRO A 31 12.70 10.30 41.67
CA PRO A 31 12.26 11.59 41.12
C PRO A 31 10.83 11.51 40.59
N GLN A 32 10.03 12.55 40.84
CA GLN A 32 8.63 12.62 40.39
C GLN A 32 8.50 12.40 38.87
N SER A 33 9.52 12.77 38.08
CA SER A 33 9.60 12.58 36.64
C SER A 33 9.70 11.11 36.19
N LEU A 34 10.02 10.20 37.11
CA LEU A 34 10.09 8.76 36.87
C LEU A 34 8.85 8.00 37.33
N LEU A 35 7.91 8.69 37.99
CA LEU A 35 6.67 8.09 38.45
C LEU A 35 5.56 8.37 37.43
N THR A 36 4.76 7.34 37.13
CA THR A 36 3.52 7.54 36.35
C THR A 36 2.54 8.32 37.22
N PRO A 37 2.04 9.49 36.77
CA PRO A 37 1.05 10.23 37.51
C PRO A 37 -0.26 9.43 37.60
N ASP A 38 -0.97 9.55 38.74
CA ASP A 38 -2.25 8.87 38.96
C ASP A 38 -3.35 9.37 38.01
N LYS A 39 -3.17 10.55 37.43
CA LYS A 39 -4.11 11.20 36.52
C LYS A 39 -3.40 11.87 35.36
N VAL A 40 -3.86 11.60 34.12
CA VAL A 40 -3.35 12.22 32.89
C VAL A 40 -4.53 12.78 32.11
N GLU A 41 -4.53 14.07 31.85
CA GLU A 41 -5.47 14.68 30.93
C GLU A 41 -4.99 14.49 29.49
N SER A 42 -5.85 13.92 28.65
CA SER A 42 -5.54 13.58 27.26
C SER A 42 -6.65 13.99 26.30
N ARG A 43 -6.41 13.87 24.99
CA ARG A 43 -7.45 14.12 23.97
C ARG A 43 -8.63 13.14 24.04
N ILE A 44 -8.42 11.96 24.63
CA ILE A 44 -9.47 10.95 24.83
C ILE A 44 -10.11 11.04 26.21
N GLY A 45 -9.84 12.12 26.94
CA GLY A 45 -10.32 12.38 28.27
C GLY A 45 -9.29 12.06 29.34
N THR A 46 -9.74 12.11 30.60
CA THR A 46 -8.90 11.80 31.77
C THR A 46 -8.60 10.30 31.79
N LEU A 47 -7.32 9.96 31.95
CA LEU A 47 -6.83 8.60 32.16
C LEU A 47 -6.40 8.47 33.62
N GLU A 48 -6.86 7.43 34.32
CA GLU A 48 -6.60 7.17 35.73
C GLU A 48 -5.72 5.92 35.91
N PHE A 49 -4.72 6.06 36.77
CA PHE A 49 -3.74 5.01 37.05
C PHE A 49 -3.66 4.80 38.58
N LYS A 50 -3.36 3.59 38.99
CA LYS A 50 -3.04 3.24 40.38
C LYS A 50 -1.74 2.47 40.38
N ASP A 51 -0.76 2.96 41.06
CA ASP A 51 0.58 2.33 41.14
C ASP A 51 1.18 2.05 39.74
N GLY A 52 0.95 2.96 38.78
CA GLY A 52 1.39 2.82 37.39
C GLY A 52 0.52 1.91 36.50
N ALA A 53 -0.48 1.25 37.04
CA ALA A 53 -1.43 0.42 36.29
C ALA A 53 -2.70 1.21 35.95
N PRO A 54 -3.17 1.21 34.69
CA PRO A 54 -4.41 1.87 34.31
C PRO A 54 -5.63 1.17 34.94
N ASP A 55 -6.65 1.91 35.31
CA ASP A 55 -7.93 1.36 35.69
C ASP A 55 -8.69 0.80 34.48
N LYS A 56 -9.80 0.06 34.72
CA LYS A 56 -10.58 -0.55 33.65
C LYS A 56 -11.15 0.49 32.68
N ALA A 57 -11.62 1.63 33.16
CA ALA A 57 -12.21 2.66 32.32
C ALA A 57 -11.14 3.32 31.43
N THR A 58 -9.93 3.49 31.93
CA THR A 58 -8.78 3.95 31.16
C THR A 58 -8.36 2.94 30.09
N LEU A 59 -8.32 1.64 30.44
CA LEU A 59 -8.05 0.57 29.48
C LEU A 59 -9.06 0.61 28.34
N ASP A 60 -10.36 0.63 28.64
CA ASP A 60 -11.43 0.64 27.64
C ASP A 60 -11.28 1.86 26.71
N LYS A 61 -11.02 3.06 27.23
CA LYS A 61 -10.80 4.27 26.43
C LYS A 61 -9.56 4.14 25.51
N VAL A 62 -8.47 3.59 26.03
CA VAL A 62 -7.23 3.45 25.27
C VAL A 62 -7.39 2.43 24.15
N TYR A 63 -8.03 1.28 24.41
CA TYR A 63 -8.28 0.27 23.38
C TYR A 63 -9.26 0.77 22.31
N ASP A 64 -10.37 1.43 22.70
CA ASP A 64 -11.29 2.07 21.74
C ASP A 64 -10.56 3.06 20.82
N HIS A 65 -9.67 3.86 21.41
CA HIS A 65 -8.88 4.82 20.62
C HIS A 65 -7.86 4.15 19.71
N LEU A 66 -7.22 3.08 20.15
CA LEU A 66 -6.33 2.27 19.32
C LEU A 66 -7.08 1.65 18.15
N ASP A 67 -8.23 1.04 18.39
CA ASP A 67 -9.07 0.44 17.35
C ASP A 67 -9.53 1.47 16.32
N TYR A 68 -9.98 2.64 16.78
CA TYR A 68 -10.32 3.75 15.92
C TYR A 68 -9.13 4.21 15.06
N THR A 69 -7.95 4.35 15.67
CA THR A 69 -6.73 4.78 14.99
C THR A 69 -6.28 3.75 13.95
N HIS A 70 -6.34 2.45 14.29
CA HIS A 70 -6.04 1.36 13.35
C HIS A 70 -7.04 1.34 12.19
N ALA A 71 -8.33 1.49 12.47
CA ALA A 71 -9.37 1.55 11.43
C ALA A 71 -9.18 2.75 10.49
N LEU A 72 -8.89 3.93 11.04
CA LEU A 72 -8.59 5.14 10.26
C LEU A 72 -7.36 4.94 9.37
N ARG A 73 -6.31 4.36 9.92
CA ARG A 73 -5.08 4.05 9.16
C ARG A 73 -5.36 3.04 8.06
N ALA A 74 -6.05 1.94 8.37
CA ALA A 74 -6.44 0.95 7.38
C ALA A 74 -7.26 1.56 6.24
N PHE A 75 -8.22 2.42 6.56
CA PHE A 75 -9.01 3.16 5.57
C PHE A 75 -8.11 4.04 4.68
N ALA A 76 -7.23 4.85 5.29
CA ALA A 76 -6.36 5.75 4.55
C ALA A 76 -5.34 4.99 3.67
N ASP A 77 -4.72 3.94 4.21
CA ASP A 77 -3.70 3.15 3.52
C ASP A 77 -4.29 2.31 2.36
N THR A 78 -5.56 1.94 2.43
CA THR A 78 -6.22 1.11 1.40
C THR A 78 -7.03 1.91 0.37
N LEU A 79 -7.23 3.20 0.56
CA LEU A 79 -8.06 4.05 -0.30
C LEU A 79 -7.69 3.94 -1.78
N GLN A 80 -6.41 3.94 -2.10
CA GLN A 80 -5.91 3.84 -3.47
C GLN A 80 -6.28 2.49 -4.11
N GLY A 81 -6.04 1.38 -3.40
CA GLY A 81 -6.38 0.05 -3.90
C GLY A 81 -7.89 -0.15 -4.07
N VAL A 82 -8.68 0.37 -3.14
CA VAL A 82 -10.16 0.34 -3.23
C VAL A 82 -10.64 1.16 -4.42
N SER A 83 -10.03 2.32 -4.68
CA SER A 83 -10.39 3.18 -5.82
C SER A 83 -10.13 2.48 -7.17
N ILE A 84 -8.98 1.83 -7.34
CA ILE A 84 -8.68 1.05 -8.56
C ILE A 84 -9.65 -0.12 -8.71
N GLN A 85 -9.93 -0.84 -7.63
CA GLN A 85 -10.87 -1.96 -7.69
C GLN A 85 -12.32 -1.50 -7.97
N ALA A 86 -12.73 -0.35 -7.44
CA ALA A 86 -14.03 0.24 -7.75
C ALA A 86 -14.13 0.65 -9.22
N MET A 87 -13.07 1.26 -9.78
CA MET A 87 -12.99 1.60 -11.20
C MET A 87 -13.12 0.34 -12.08
N ARG A 88 -12.35 -0.73 -11.80
CA ARG A 88 -12.46 -2.01 -12.54
C ARG A 88 -13.87 -2.58 -12.48
N LYS A 89 -14.48 -2.63 -11.29
CA LYS A 89 -15.87 -3.10 -11.14
C LYS A 89 -16.87 -2.22 -11.88
N GLY A 90 -16.65 -0.91 -11.89
CA GLY A 90 -17.47 0.03 -12.68
C GLY A 90 -17.41 -0.27 -14.16
N LEU A 91 -16.21 -0.49 -14.72
CA LEU A 91 -16.02 -0.88 -16.12
C LEU A 91 -16.70 -2.23 -16.41
N GLN A 92 -16.53 -3.23 -15.55
CA GLN A 92 -17.18 -4.54 -15.69
C GLN A 92 -18.71 -4.44 -15.66
N SER A 93 -19.27 -3.58 -14.80
CA SER A 93 -20.72 -3.32 -14.75
C SER A 93 -21.23 -2.63 -16.02
N ALA A 94 -20.37 -1.88 -16.69
CA ALA A 94 -20.66 -1.28 -18.01
C ALA A 94 -20.42 -2.25 -19.18
N GLY A 95 -20.09 -3.52 -18.90
CA GLY A 95 -19.88 -4.56 -19.90
C GLY A 95 -18.43 -4.67 -20.42
N VAL A 96 -17.48 -3.90 -19.89
CA VAL A 96 -16.06 -3.94 -20.30
C VAL A 96 -15.33 -4.94 -19.43
N LYS A 97 -14.77 -5.99 -20.02
CA LYS A 97 -14.00 -7.01 -19.29
C LYS A 97 -12.57 -6.54 -19.02
N ASP A 98 -11.89 -7.23 -18.11
CA ASP A 98 -10.46 -7.06 -17.97
C ASP A 98 -9.75 -7.36 -19.30
N ASN A 99 -8.69 -6.61 -19.58
CA ASN A 99 -7.95 -6.62 -20.86
C ASN A 99 -8.77 -6.16 -22.08
N GLU A 100 -9.95 -5.57 -21.85
CA GLU A 100 -10.67 -4.81 -22.86
C GLU A 100 -10.53 -3.31 -22.57
N VAL A 101 -10.89 -2.50 -23.56
CA VAL A 101 -10.69 -1.04 -23.53
C VAL A 101 -11.99 -0.34 -23.81
N ILE A 102 -12.34 0.64 -23.00
CA ILE A 102 -13.40 1.61 -23.30
C ILE A 102 -12.78 2.88 -23.87
N VAL A 103 -13.38 3.38 -24.93
CA VAL A 103 -13.09 4.69 -25.55
C VAL A 103 -14.30 5.59 -25.35
N PHE A 104 -14.10 6.72 -24.68
CA PHE A 104 -15.15 7.72 -24.53
C PHE A 104 -15.24 8.53 -25.80
N SER A 105 -16.19 8.17 -26.68
CA SER A 105 -16.36 8.78 -27.99
C SER A 105 -16.92 10.19 -27.98
N GLU A 106 -17.45 10.59 -26.84
CA GLU A 106 -17.94 11.95 -26.59
C GLU A 106 -17.11 12.59 -25.48
N LEU A 107 -17.04 13.91 -25.50
CA LEU A 107 -16.32 14.66 -24.47
C LEU A 107 -17.06 14.56 -23.13
N MET A 108 -16.29 14.54 -22.04
CA MET A 108 -16.85 14.58 -20.69
C MET A 108 -17.57 15.89 -20.43
N ASP A 109 -18.60 15.86 -19.61
CA ASP A 109 -19.38 16.99 -19.16
C ASP A 109 -19.48 17.05 -17.63
N ALA A 110 -20.23 18.00 -17.11
CA ALA A 110 -20.44 18.15 -15.67
C ALA A 110 -21.22 16.99 -15.00
N LYS A 111 -21.81 16.07 -15.78
CA LYS A 111 -22.51 14.89 -15.29
C LYS A 111 -21.62 13.65 -15.26
N SER A 112 -20.40 13.75 -15.81
CA SER A 112 -19.45 12.67 -15.85
C SER A 112 -18.98 12.29 -14.43
N LEU A 113 -18.95 11.01 -14.12
CA LEU A 113 -18.67 10.49 -12.77
C LEU A 113 -17.18 10.45 -12.39
N PHE A 114 -16.30 10.93 -13.26
CA PHE A 114 -14.86 11.02 -12.99
C PHE A 114 -14.54 12.37 -12.34
N LEU A 115 -13.87 12.31 -11.18
CA LEU A 115 -13.62 13.50 -10.37
C LEU A 115 -12.79 14.59 -11.08
N THR A 116 -11.86 14.19 -11.94
CA THR A 116 -10.89 15.09 -12.56
C THR A 116 -10.83 14.98 -14.08
N ALA A 117 -11.86 14.39 -14.71
CA ALA A 117 -11.94 14.35 -16.16
C ALA A 117 -12.12 15.76 -16.73
N ASN A 118 -11.44 16.04 -17.85
CA ASN A 118 -11.65 17.29 -18.60
C ASN A 118 -12.62 17.09 -19.76
N ALA A 119 -13.06 18.20 -20.34
CA ALA A 119 -14.02 18.22 -21.45
C ALA A 119 -13.37 18.54 -22.80
N ASP A 120 -12.05 18.42 -22.93
CA ASP A 120 -11.27 18.82 -24.09
C ASP A 120 -10.36 17.72 -24.65
N THR A 121 -10.48 16.49 -24.14
CA THR A 121 -9.75 15.31 -24.60
C THR A 121 -10.63 14.07 -24.64
N VAL A 122 -10.31 13.14 -25.55
CA VAL A 122 -10.90 11.80 -25.60
C VAL A 122 -10.18 10.89 -24.63
N TYR A 123 -10.92 10.20 -23.75
CA TYR A 123 -10.35 9.26 -22.78
C TYR A 123 -10.37 7.82 -23.27
N ILE A 124 -9.35 7.09 -22.89
CA ILE A 124 -9.16 5.65 -23.09
C ILE A 124 -8.90 5.04 -21.73
N ILE A 125 -9.65 4.02 -21.34
CA ILE A 125 -9.45 3.34 -20.05
C ILE A 125 -9.56 1.83 -20.26
N GLY A 126 -8.66 1.06 -19.63
CA GLY A 126 -8.70 -0.41 -19.63
C GLY A 126 -8.23 -0.97 -18.29
N GLY A 127 -8.95 -1.96 -17.78
CA GLY A 127 -8.49 -2.78 -16.66
C GLY A 127 -7.48 -3.81 -17.17
N LEU A 128 -6.42 -4.06 -16.42
CA LEU A 128 -5.42 -5.08 -16.74
C LEU A 128 -5.51 -6.24 -15.75
N ASP A 129 -5.57 -7.44 -16.29
CA ASP A 129 -5.42 -8.71 -15.57
C ASP A 129 -4.20 -9.45 -16.12
N LEU A 130 -3.15 -9.52 -15.29
CA LEU A 130 -1.87 -10.17 -15.59
C LEU A 130 -1.75 -11.56 -14.95
N THR A 131 -2.83 -12.09 -14.36
CA THR A 131 -2.79 -13.37 -13.63
C THR A 131 -2.42 -14.56 -14.51
N LYS A 132 -2.66 -14.46 -15.83
CA LYS A 132 -2.33 -15.50 -16.82
C LYS A 132 -1.00 -15.26 -17.53
N GLY A 133 -0.31 -14.18 -17.24
CA GLY A 133 0.97 -13.81 -17.85
C GLY A 133 1.02 -12.36 -18.32
N PRO A 134 2.11 -11.97 -18.99
CA PRO A 134 2.28 -10.63 -19.50
C PRO A 134 1.25 -10.25 -20.55
N MET A 135 0.86 -8.97 -20.55
CA MET A 135 -0.05 -8.39 -21.54
C MET A 135 0.65 -7.34 -22.37
N VAL A 136 0.30 -7.31 -23.64
CA VAL A 136 0.73 -6.26 -24.57
C VAL A 136 -0.37 -5.23 -24.70
N ILE A 137 0.02 -3.95 -24.61
CA ILE A 137 -0.82 -2.80 -24.95
C ILE A 137 -0.21 -2.14 -26.19
N GLU A 138 -0.91 -2.10 -27.31
CA GLU A 138 -0.57 -1.25 -28.42
C GLU A 138 -1.21 0.12 -28.20
N VAL A 139 -0.37 1.12 -28.04
CA VAL A 139 -0.76 2.50 -27.74
C VAL A 139 -0.78 3.29 -29.04
N PRO A 140 -1.87 4.01 -29.37
CA PRO A 140 -1.94 4.85 -30.56
C PRO A 140 -1.00 6.05 -30.45
N PRO A 141 -0.62 6.68 -31.58
CA PRO A 141 0.09 7.95 -31.53
C PRO A 141 -0.78 9.08 -30.97
N ASP A 142 -0.13 10.16 -30.56
CA ASP A 142 -0.74 11.41 -30.08
C ASP A 142 -1.61 11.26 -28.84
N VAL A 143 -1.20 10.39 -27.93
CA VAL A 143 -1.84 10.22 -26.63
C VAL A 143 -0.90 10.59 -25.49
N LEU A 144 -1.49 10.79 -24.33
CA LEU A 144 -0.82 11.05 -23.06
C LEU A 144 -1.45 10.15 -22.00
N GLY A 145 -0.68 9.25 -21.41
CA GLY A 145 -1.25 8.30 -20.47
C GLY A 145 -0.22 7.58 -19.62
N THR A 146 -0.70 6.62 -18.85
CA THR A 146 0.11 5.84 -17.92
C THR A 146 -0.52 4.48 -17.65
N VAL A 147 0.32 3.52 -17.30
CA VAL A 147 -0.07 2.25 -16.68
C VAL A 147 0.21 2.34 -15.19
N GLN A 148 -0.76 1.94 -14.39
CA GLN A 148 -0.67 1.93 -12.92
C GLN A 148 -1.09 0.57 -12.37
N ASP A 149 -0.50 0.20 -11.23
CA ASP A 149 -0.80 -1.05 -10.55
C ASP A 149 -2.09 -0.96 -9.70
N ALA A 150 -2.43 -2.04 -9.00
CA ALA A 150 -3.65 -2.10 -8.18
C ALA A 150 -3.66 -1.13 -6.98
N TRP A 151 -2.53 -0.50 -6.67
CA TRP A 151 -2.39 0.52 -5.62
C TRP A 151 -2.22 1.93 -6.17
N PHE A 152 -2.58 2.17 -7.44
CA PHE A 152 -2.40 3.45 -8.12
C PHE A 152 -0.92 3.87 -8.21
N ARG A 153 0.00 2.92 -8.12
CA ARG A 153 1.43 3.21 -8.25
C ARG A 153 1.82 3.17 -9.73
N TRP A 154 2.63 4.12 -10.11
CA TRP A 154 3.18 4.20 -11.45
C TRP A 154 3.93 2.92 -11.87
N VAL A 155 3.69 2.45 -13.09
CA VAL A 155 4.38 1.34 -13.74
C VAL A 155 5.17 1.87 -14.94
N ILE A 156 4.54 2.57 -15.87
CA ILE A 156 5.17 3.20 -17.03
C ILE A 156 4.23 4.25 -17.63
N ASP A 157 4.81 5.33 -18.14
CA ASP A 157 4.07 6.28 -18.95
C ASP A 157 3.94 5.80 -20.39
N VAL A 158 2.85 6.19 -21.05
CA VAL A 158 2.55 5.85 -22.45
C VAL A 158 2.23 7.11 -23.25
N GLY A 159 2.56 7.12 -24.52
CA GLY A 159 2.37 8.26 -25.39
C GLY A 159 3.42 9.36 -25.15
N ALA A 160 3.02 10.62 -25.19
CA ALA A 160 3.93 11.77 -25.17
C ALA A 160 4.95 11.77 -24.00
N PRO A 161 4.57 11.43 -22.74
CA PRO A 161 5.54 11.32 -21.64
C PRO A 161 6.29 9.97 -21.63
N GLY A 162 5.81 9.00 -22.37
CA GLY A 162 6.36 7.65 -22.42
C GLY A 162 7.59 7.50 -23.32
N PRO A 163 8.19 6.30 -23.30
CA PRO A 163 9.37 6.02 -24.13
C PRO A 163 9.10 6.11 -25.63
N ASP A 164 7.85 5.97 -26.08
CA ASP A 164 7.43 6.14 -27.48
C ASP A 164 7.30 7.61 -27.91
N ARG A 165 7.39 8.55 -26.97
CA ARG A 165 7.35 10.00 -27.22
C ARG A 165 6.19 10.45 -28.11
N GLY A 166 5.02 9.83 -27.92
CA GLY A 166 3.81 10.15 -28.68
C GLY A 166 3.76 9.55 -30.10
N GLN A 167 4.73 8.72 -30.47
CA GLN A 167 4.73 8.05 -31.78
C GLN A 167 3.82 6.83 -31.84
N GLY A 168 3.30 6.41 -30.66
CA GLY A 168 2.68 5.12 -30.49
C GLY A 168 3.70 4.00 -30.34
N GLY A 169 3.28 2.89 -29.74
CA GLY A 169 4.20 1.78 -29.50
C GLY A 169 3.57 0.59 -28.83
N LYS A 170 4.34 -0.48 -28.71
CA LYS A 170 3.96 -1.69 -28.01
C LYS A 170 4.55 -1.68 -26.62
N TYR A 171 3.71 -1.83 -25.62
CA TYR A 171 4.09 -1.90 -24.21
C TYR A 171 3.82 -3.30 -23.68
N LEU A 172 4.85 -3.94 -23.13
CA LEU A 172 4.75 -5.25 -22.50
C LEU A 172 4.72 -5.09 -20.99
N ILE A 173 3.56 -5.34 -20.41
CA ILE A 173 3.37 -5.27 -18.96
C ILE A 173 3.53 -6.65 -18.35
N VAL A 174 4.57 -6.80 -17.55
CA VAL A 174 5.01 -8.08 -16.98
C VAL A 174 4.52 -8.20 -15.54
N PRO A 175 3.82 -9.31 -15.17
CA PRO A 175 3.37 -9.53 -13.80
C PRO A 175 4.52 -9.80 -12.83
N PRO A 176 4.31 -9.64 -11.52
CA PRO A 176 5.28 -10.04 -10.51
C PRO A 176 5.56 -11.55 -10.59
N GLY A 177 6.83 -11.91 -10.42
CA GLY A 177 7.25 -13.33 -10.39
C GLY A 177 7.27 -14.02 -11.75
N TYR A 178 7.07 -13.32 -12.86
CA TYR A 178 7.19 -13.92 -14.20
C TYR A 178 8.63 -14.34 -14.50
N THR A 179 8.82 -15.60 -14.89
CA THR A 179 10.15 -16.19 -15.19
C THR A 179 10.31 -16.59 -16.67
N GLY A 180 9.30 -16.32 -17.48
CA GLY A 180 9.36 -16.62 -18.93
C GLY A 180 10.28 -15.68 -19.69
N SER A 181 10.57 -16.03 -20.94
CA SER A 181 11.40 -15.21 -21.83
C SER A 181 10.72 -13.87 -22.16
N LEU A 182 11.50 -12.80 -22.12
CA LEU A 182 11.09 -11.49 -22.58
C LEU A 182 11.72 -11.19 -23.95
N PRO A 183 11.10 -10.33 -24.77
CA PRO A 183 11.63 -9.98 -26.09
C PRO A 183 12.88 -9.08 -25.94
N GLU A 184 13.85 -9.27 -26.83
CA GLU A 184 15.06 -8.41 -26.88
C GLU A 184 14.79 -7.02 -27.47
N GLY A 185 13.67 -6.82 -28.14
CA GLY A 185 13.30 -5.53 -28.76
C GLY A 185 11.85 -5.49 -29.23
N GLY A 186 11.45 -4.33 -29.78
CA GLY A 186 10.11 -4.09 -30.33
C GLY A 186 9.04 -3.80 -29.27
N PHE A 187 9.38 -3.80 -27.98
CA PHE A 187 8.47 -3.51 -26.89
C PHE A 187 9.10 -2.58 -25.85
N ASN A 188 8.31 -1.71 -25.30
CA ASN A 188 8.62 -1.00 -24.08
C ASN A 188 8.22 -1.90 -22.89
N VAL A 189 9.19 -2.56 -22.26
CA VAL A 189 8.94 -3.54 -21.22
C VAL A 189 8.85 -2.85 -19.86
N ALA A 190 7.78 -3.17 -19.10
CA ALA A 190 7.57 -2.65 -17.75
C ALA A 190 7.09 -3.75 -16.79
N HIS A 191 7.61 -3.75 -15.57
CA HIS A 191 7.29 -4.74 -14.54
C HIS A 191 6.29 -4.16 -13.54
N ALA A 192 5.07 -4.73 -13.53
CA ALA A 192 4.07 -4.43 -12.52
C ALA A 192 4.40 -5.10 -11.18
N LYS A 193 3.99 -4.47 -10.08
CA LYS A 193 4.15 -5.03 -8.72
C LYS A 193 2.92 -5.79 -8.25
N THR A 194 1.83 -5.76 -9.03
CA THR A 194 0.58 -6.48 -8.75
C THR A 194 0.05 -7.15 -10.01
N ASN A 195 -0.75 -8.19 -9.84
CA ASN A 195 -1.34 -8.92 -10.97
C ASN A 195 -2.53 -8.18 -11.61
N HIS A 196 -3.02 -7.16 -10.98
CA HIS A 196 -4.06 -6.30 -11.55
C HIS A 196 -3.56 -4.87 -11.62
N GLY A 197 -4.07 -4.14 -12.60
CA GLY A 197 -3.76 -2.75 -12.79
C GLY A 197 -4.81 -2.07 -13.67
N VAL A 198 -4.51 -0.87 -14.04
CA VAL A 198 -5.29 -0.07 -14.96
C VAL A 198 -4.34 0.70 -15.87
N TRP A 199 -4.72 0.85 -17.11
CA TRP A 199 -4.08 1.83 -17.97
C TRP A 199 -5.11 2.83 -18.46
N PHE A 200 -4.71 4.05 -18.55
CA PHE A 200 -5.55 5.10 -19.08
C PHE A 200 -4.72 6.12 -19.84
N ALA A 201 -5.32 6.65 -20.86
CA ALA A 201 -4.73 7.70 -21.67
C ALA A 201 -5.82 8.67 -22.09
N ARG A 202 -5.39 9.82 -22.58
CA ARG A 202 -6.21 10.81 -23.22
C ARG A 202 -5.54 11.28 -24.50
N ALA A 203 -6.35 11.59 -25.50
CA ALA A 203 -5.89 12.09 -26.77
C ALA A 203 -6.42 13.51 -27.00
N PHE A 204 -5.55 14.39 -27.50
CA PHE A 204 -5.93 15.75 -27.86
C PHE A 204 -6.81 15.75 -29.10
N LEU A 205 -7.72 16.73 -29.17
CA LEU A 205 -8.64 16.86 -30.29
C LEU A 205 -7.94 17.36 -31.57
N ASP A 206 -8.38 16.86 -32.70
CA ASP A 206 -7.95 17.36 -34.00
C ASP A 206 -8.91 18.48 -34.43
N ASN A 207 -8.48 19.74 -34.41
CA ASN A 207 -9.32 20.90 -34.73
C ASN A 207 -10.61 21.00 -33.89
N ASN A 208 -10.52 20.65 -32.59
CA ASN A 208 -11.65 20.54 -31.65
C ASN A 208 -12.72 19.50 -32.04
N ASP A 209 -12.40 18.55 -32.94
CA ASP A 209 -13.28 17.44 -33.31
C ASP A 209 -12.78 16.13 -32.65
N PRO A 210 -13.58 15.46 -31.81
CA PRO A 210 -13.21 14.16 -31.23
C PRO A 210 -13.27 13.00 -32.23
N LYS A 211 -14.04 13.09 -33.32
CA LYS A 211 -14.30 11.96 -34.24
C LYS A 211 -13.04 11.39 -34.88
N PRO A 212 -12.13 12.19 -35.50
CA PRO A 212 -10.90 11.64 -36.09
C PRO A 212 -10.01 10.96 -35.05
N VAL A 213 -10.00 11.52 -33.84
CA VAL A 213 -9.23 11.00 -32.71
C VAL A 213 -9.77 9.65 -32.25
N VAL A 214 -11.09 9.53 -32.12
CA VAL A 214 -11.76 8.27 -31.74
C VAL A 214 -11.46 7.17 -32.78
N GLU A 215 -11.51 7.48 -34.07
CA GLU A 215 -11.21 6.53 -35.14
C GLU A 215 -9.73 6.11 -35.11
N ARG A 216 -8.79 7.03 -34.85
CA ARG A 216 -7.38 6.73 -34.67
C ARG A 216 -7.18 5.80 -33.48
N ILE A 217 -7.80 6.08 -32.34
CA ILE A 217 -7.72 5.25 -31.14
C ILE A 217 -8.25 3.85 -31.43
N LYS A 218 -9.45 3.70 -32.00
CA LYS A 218 -10.03 2.40 -32.34
C LYS A 218 -9.16 1.58 -33.29
N LYS A 219 -8.52 2.24 -34.26
CA LYS A 219 -7.67 1.58 -35.25
C LYS A 219 -6.37 1.03 -34.66
N PHE A 220 -5.74 1.76 -33.75
CA PHE A 220 -4.38 1.47 -33.31
C PHE A 220 -4.28 0.91 -31.88
N THR A 221 -5.36 0.96 -31.10
CA THR A 221 -5.34 0.43 -29.74
C THR A 221 -5.66 -1.07 -29.75
N LYS A 222 -4.77 -1.87 -29.15
CA LYS A 222 -5.02 -3.30 -28.93
C LYS A 222 -4.50 -3.70 -27.56
N VAL A 223 -5.15 -4.66 -26.93
CA VAL A 223 -4.68 -5.33 -25.71
C VAL A 223 -4.79 -6.83 -25.89
N TYR A 224 -3.69 -7.56 -25.72
CA TYR A 224 -3.65 -9.00 -25.93
C TYR A 224 -2.55 -9.68 -25.09
N PRO A 225 -2.68 -11.00 -24.83
CA PRO A 225 -1.64 -11.75 -24.12
C PRO A 225 -0.33 -11.79 -24.92
N TYR A 226 0.80 -11.64 -24.21
CA TYR A 226 2.11 -11.84 -24.82
C TYR A 226 2.38 -13.34 -25.02
N THR A 227 2.84 -13.67 -26.21
CA THR A 227 3.35 -15.01 -26.55
C THR A 227 4.83 -14.90 -26.89
N ALA A 228 5.68 -15.67 -26.20
CA ALA A 228 7.12 -15.66 -26.44
C ALA A 228 7.44 -15.99 -27.90
N GLY A 229 8.22 -15.14 -28.55
CA GLY A 229 8.53 -15.25 -29.98
C GLY A 229 7.45 -14.69 -30.93
N GLY A 230 6.31 -14.25 -30.41
CA GLY A 230 5.27 -13.58 -31.19
C GLY A 230 5.53 -12.09 -31.33
N LEU A 231 5.45 -11.59 -32.57
CA LEU A 231 5.55 -10.13 -32.85
C LEU A 231 4.23 -9.39 -32.59
N GLY A 232 3.23 -10.08 -32.02
CA GLY A 232 1.85 -9.59 -31.89
C GLY A 232 1.10 -9.69 -33.24
N THR A 233 -0.06 -10.22 -33.24
CA THR A 233 -0.97 -10.26 -34.40
C THR A 233 -1.84 -9.03 -34.43
#